data_ed3403d45ea862f067441a0e0abb100b
#
_entry.id   ed3403d45ea862f067441a0e0abb100b
#
_cell.length_a   1.000
_cell.length_b   1.000
_cell.length_c   1.000
_cell.angle_alpha   90.00
_cell.angle_beta   90.00
_cell.angle_gamma   90.00
#
_symmetry.space_group_name_H-M   'P 1'
#
loop_
_entity.id
_entity.type
_entity.pdbx_description
1 polymer ?
#
loop_
_entity_poly.entity_id
_entity_poly.type
_entity_poly.pdbx_seq_one_letter_code
_entity_poly.pdbx_strand_id
1 'polypeptide(L)'
;MEKPNIVLTGFMGTGKTTIGKLLAKALGYDFVDTDEQIARCSGKTIPEIFEEQGEHAFREMEAALAQELAARRGVVIATGGRMMLDPFNAEALSRTGHVFCLAAAPEEILARITRDRATRRPLLAVADPMERIRALLQERQEGYRRFPQVVTSGTPPEEVVGILIAMIRR
;
A
#
# COMPACT_ATOMS: atom_id res chain seq x y z
N MET A 1 13.34 -23.63 1.38
CA MET A 1 13.72 -22.21 1.30
C MET A 1 12.59 -21.39 1.92
N GLU A 2 12.92 -20.49 2.84
CA GLU A 2 11.94 -19.57 3.40
C GLU A 2 11.38 -18.67 2.29
N LYS A 3 10.06 -18.49 2.25
CA LYS A 3 9.38 -17.58 1.33
C LYS A 3 9.24 -16.22 2.03
N PRO A 4 10.12 -15.23 1.80
CA PRO A 4 9.97 -13.92 2.43
C PRO A 4 8.65 -13.28 1.99
N ASN A 5 8.09 -12.43 2.85
CA ASN A 5 6.94 -11.62 2.45
C ASN A 5 7.36 -10.53 1.45
N ILE A 6 6.43 -10.07 0.65
CA ILE A 6 6.63 -8.92 -0.24
C ILE A 6 5.67 -7.82 0.18
N VAL A 7 6.20 -6.69 0.56
CA VAL A 7 5.39 -5.55 1.03
C VAL A 7 5.40 -4.45 -0.03
N LEU A 8 4.22 -4.08 -0.47
CA LEU A 8 4.02 -2.97 -1.41
C LEU A 8 3.44 -1.78 -0.65
N THR A 9 4.21 -0.72 -0.55
CA THR A 9 3.79 0.57 0.01
C THR A 9 3.72 1.64 -1.08
N GLY A 10 3.28 2.82 -0.74
CA GLY A 10 3.17 3.95 -1.65
C GLY A 10 1.81 4.64 -1.56
N PHE A 11 1.68 5.75 -2.26
CA PHE A 11 0.47 6.56 -2.26
C PHE A 11 -0.74 5.82 -2.84
N MET A 12 -1.95 6.28 -2.52
CA MET A 12 -3.15 5.75 -3.17
C MET A 12 -3.08 5.91 -4.70
N GLY A 13 -3.68 4.99 -5.46
CA GLY A 13 -3.68 5.06 -6.91
C GLY A 13 -2.35 4.70 -7.60
N THR A 14 -1.34 4.24 -6.88
CA THR A 14 -0.07 3.76 -7.47
C THR A 14 -0.12 2.32 -7.98
N GLY A 15 -1.19 1.58 -7.68
CA GLY A 15 -1.42 0.24 -8.22
C GLY A 15 -1.11 -0.91 -7.26
N LYS A 16 -0.93 -0.66 -5.96
CA LYS A 16 -0.56 -1.67 -4.96
C LYS A 16 -1.46 -2.92 -4.98
N THR A 17 -2.77 -2.73 -4.98
CA THR A 17 -3.73 -3.85 -4.95
C THR A 17 -3.69 -4.65 -6.25
N THR A 18 -3.70 -3.99 -7.40
CA THR A 18 -3.66 -4.65 -8.72
C THR A 18 -2.35 -5.40 -8.92
N ILE A 19 -1.23 -4.72 -8.72
CA ILE A 19 0.11 -5.30 -8.87
C ILE A 19 0.33 -6.39 -7.82
N GLY A 20 -0.13 -6.17 -6.59
CA GLY A 20 -0.01 -7.15 -5.50
C GLY A 20 -0.71 -8.46 -5.81
N LYS A 21 -1.93 -8.42 -6.34
CA LYS A 21 -2.66 -9.64 -6.75
C LYS A 21 -1.96 -10.39 -7.88
N LEU A 22 -1.45 -9.67 -8.89
CA LEU A 22 -0.70 -10.28 -10.00
C LEU A 22 0.61 -10.88 -9.52
N LEU A 23 1.34 -10.17 -8.66
CA LEU A 23 2.61 -10.64 -8.09
C LEU A 23 2.40 -11.89 -7.21
N ALA A 24 1.38 -11.89 -6.37
CA ALA A 24 1.03 -13.04 -5.53
C ALA A 24 0.73 -14.28 -6.38
N LYS A 25 -0.06 -14.12 -7.45
CA LYS A 25 -0.35 -15.19 -8.40
C LYS A 25 0.93 -15.72 -9.08
N ALA A 26 1.82 -14.82 -9.50
CA ALA A 26 3.06 -15.19 -10.18
C ALA A 26 4.05 -15.95 -9.26
N LEU A 27 4.07 -15.63 -7.96
CA LEU A 27 4.95 -16.25 -6.96
C LEU A 27 4.33 -17.48 -6.27
N GLY A 28 3.03 -17.71 -6.42
CA GLY A 28 2.30 -18.72 -5.64
C GLY A 28 2.26 -18.34 -4.15
N TYR A 29 2.01 -17.07 -3.86
CA TYR A 29 1.90 -16.48 -2.52
C TYR A 29 0.45 -16.12 -2.23
N ASP A 30 0.11 -15.99 -0.93
CA ASP A 30 -1.13 -15.36 -0.50
C ASP A 30 -1.10 -13.86 -0.78
N PHE A 31 -2.27 -13.23 -0.92
CA PHE A 31 -2.40 -11.79 -1.05
C PHE A 31 -3.22 -11.21 0.11
N VAL A 32 -2.75 -10.11 0.68
CA VAL A 32 -3.47 -9.34 1.70
C VAL A 32 -3.41 -7.85 1.36
N ASP A 33 -4.58 -7.22 1.27
CA ASP A 33 -4.72 -5.76 1.32
C ASP A 33 -5.06 -5.37 2.76
N THR A 34 -4.24 -4.53 3.38
CA THR A 34 -4.38 -4.24 4.82
C THR A 34 -5.63 -3.46 5.13
N ASP A 35 -6.08 -2.56 4.26
CA ASP A 35 -7.33 -1.81 4.46
C ASP A 35 -8.54 -2.73 4.34
N GLU A 36 -8.57 -3.63 3.34
CA GLU A 36 -9.62 -4.63 3.21
C GLU A 36 -9.66 -5.59 4.41
N GLN A 37 -8.49 -5.99 4.90
CA GLN A 37 -8.38 -6.88 6.07
C GLN A 37 -8.92 -6.21 7.34
N ILE A 38 -8.53 -4.95 7.60
CA ILE A 38 -9.02 -4.18 8.74
C ILE A 38 -10.54 -4.00 8.66
N ALA A 39 -11.07 -3.60 7.50
CA ALA A 39 -12.50 -3.44 7.30
C ALA A 39 -13.27 -4.75 7.56
N ARG A 40 -12.76 -5.86 7.05
CA ARG A 40 -13.38 -7.18 7.25
C ARG A 40 -13.36 -7.61 8.71
N CYS A 41 -12.25 -7.43 9.42
CA CYS A 41 -12.12 -7.83 10.82
C CYS A 41 -12.94 -6.95 11.76
N SER A 42 -13.06 -5.66 11.47
CA SER A 42 -13.85 -4.71 12.28
C SER A 42 -15.36 -4.76 11.98
N GLY A 43 -15.74 -5.33 10.82
CA GLY A 43 -17.12 -5.27 10.33
C GLY A 43 -17.58 -3.87 9.91
N LYS A 44 -16.64 -2.94 9.69
CA LYS A 44 -16.87 -1.52 9.36
C LYS A 44 -16.01 -1.10 8.19
N THR A 45 -16.48 -0.15 7.42
CA THR A 45 -15.66 0.52 6.40
C THR A 45 -14.59 1.39 7.05
N ILE A 46 -13.50 1.68 6.35
CA ILE A 46 -12.45 2.57 6.89
C ILE A 46 -13.00 3.94 7.28
N PRO A 47 -13.85 4.62 6.46
CA PRO A 47 -14.49 5.87 6.89
C PRO A 47 -15.29 5.76 8.19
N GLU A 48 -16.06 4.68 8.37
CA GLU A 48 -16.82 4.45 9.63
C GLU A 48 -15.90 4.27 10.83
N ILE A 49 -14.76 3.59 10.68
CA ILE A 49 -13.77 3.47 11.75
C ILE A 49 -13.24 4.85 12.15
N PHE A 50 -12.88 5.68 11.16
CA PHE A 50 -12.39 7.05 11.42
C PHE A 50 -13.46 7.93 12.10
N GLU A 51 -14.71 7.84 11.65
CA GLU A 51 -15.82 8.63 12.19
C GLU A 51 -16.18 8.22 13.63
N GLU A 52 -16.29 6.91 13.89
CA GLU A 52 -16.75 6.39 15.18
C GLU A 52 -15.64 6.25 16.22
N GLN A 53 -14.43 5.89 15.80
CA GLN A 53 -13.33 5.54 16.70
C GLN A 53 -12.09 6.45 16.57
N GLY A 54 -12.02 7.24 15.49
CA GLY A 54 -10.94 8.17 15.22
C GLY A 54 -9.71 7.57 14.56
N GLU A 55 -8.80 8.44 14.12
CA GLU A 55 -7.58 8.03 13.42
C GLU A 55 -6.66 7.17 14.29
N HIS A 56 -6.53 7.47 15.57
CA HIS A 56 -5.66 6.74 16.50
C HIS A 56 -6.04 5.25 16.56
N ALA A 57 -7.33 4.94 16.71
CA ALA A 57 -7.82 3.57 16.73
C ALA A 57 -7.49 2.83 15.41
N PHE A 58 -7.64 3.49 14.27
CA PHE A 58 -7.25 2.91 12.98
C PHE A 58 -5.75 2.61 12.92
N ARG A 59 -4.89 3.52 13.41
CA ARG A 59 -3.43 3.30 13.47
C ARG A 59 -3.06 2.14 14.38
N GLU A 60 -3.77 1.95 15.49
CA GLU A 60 -3.58 0.77 16.35
C GLU A 60 -3.97 -0.53 15.63
N MET A 61 -5.04 -0.52 14.83
CA MET A 61 -5.43 -1.67 14.00
C MET A 61 -4.37 -1.97 12.94
N GLU A 62 -3.81 -0.95 12.28
CA GLU A 62 -2.69 -1.14 11.34
C GLU A 62 -1.47 -1.74 12.04
N ALA A 63 -1.11 -1.27 13.23
CA ALA A 63 0.03 -1.78 13.98
C ALA A 63 -0.15 -3.25 14.40
N ALA A 64 -1.34 -3.60 14.89
CA ALA A 64 -1.66 -4.99 15.24
C ALA A 64 -1.58 -5.91 14.01
N LEU A 65 -2.12 -5.48 12.88
CA LEU A 65 -2.07 -6.23 11.62
C LEU A 65 -0.64 -6.36 11.10
N ALA A 66 0.19 -5.32 11.23
CA ALA A 66 1.60 -5.38 10.85
C ALA A 66 2.35 -6.49 11.60
N GLN A 67 2.13 -6.60 12.91
CA GLN A 67 2.74 -7.65 13.73
C GLN A 67 2.25 -9.04 13.32
N GLU A 68 0.95 -9.21 13.08
CA GLU A 68 0.38 -10.47 12.60
C GLU A 68 1.00 -10.89 11.27
N LEU A 69 1.05 -9.98 10.30
CA LEU A 69 1.59 -10.25 8.97
C LEU A 69 3.11 -10.49 8.99
N ALA A 70 3.84 -9.83 9.90
CA ALA A 70 5.27 -10.08 10.09
C ALA A 70 5.57 -11.51 10.59
N ALA A 71 4.64 -12.15 11.26
CA ALA A 71 4.78 -13.55 11.69
C ALA A 71 4.50 -14.56 10.55
N ARG A 72 3.88 -14.12 9.45
CA ARG A 72 3.57 -14.97 8.29
C ARG A 72 4.74 -15.03 7.32
N ARG A 73 4.65 -15.96 6.35
CA ARG A 73 5.61 -16.14 5.26
C ARG A 73 4.87 -16.39 3.95
N GLY A 74 5.47 -15.96 2.85
CA GLY A 74 4.90 -16.17 1.52
C GLY A 74 3.63 -15.37 1.26
N VAL A 75 3.58 -14.13 1.76
CA VAL A 75 2.45 -13.22 1.58
C VAL A 75 2.90 -11.99 0.79
N VAL A 76 2.13 -11.58 -0.19
CA VAL A 76 2.21 -10.25 -0.80
C VAL A 76 1.24 -9.33 -0.07
N ILE A 77 1.75 -8.27 0.52
CA ILE A 77 1.02 -7.33 1.38
C ILE A 77 0.93 -5.98 0.68
N ALA A 78 -0.28 -5.56 0.29
CA ALA A 78 -0.55 -4.19 -0.15
C ALA A 78 -0.97 -3.35 1.06
N THR A 79 -0.13 -2.40 1.46
CA THR A 79 -0.37 -1.59 2.66
C THR A 79 -1.23 -0.37 2.40
N GLY A 80 -1.95 0.09 3.41
CA GLY A 80 -2.53 1.43 3.43
C GLY A 80 -1.43 2.49 3.24
N GLY A 81 -1.79 3.64 2.66
CA GLY A 81 -0.81 4.66 2.22
C GLY A 81 0.09 5.22 3.31
N ARG A 82 -0.33 5.19 4.58
CA ARG A 82 0.46 5.69 5.71
C ARG A 82 1.04 4.58 6.60
N MET A 83 0.63 3.34 6.41
CA MET A 83 1.01 2.24 7.30
C MET A 83 2.53 2.10 7.48
N MET A 84 3.28 2.18 6.38
CA MET A 84 4.74 2.04 6.38
C MET A 84 5.49 3.34 6.71
N LEU A 85 4.77 4.45 6.92
CA LEU A 85 5.37 5.70 7.44
C LEU A 85 5.60 5.61 8.95
N ASP A 86 4.85 4.75 9.64
CA ASP A 86 5.10 4.41 11.04
C ASP A 86 6.36 3.53 11.16
N PRO A 87 7.37 3.95 11.96
CA PRO A 87 8.63 3.22 12.09
C PRO A 87 8.48 1.80 12.63
N PHE A 88 7.54 1.57 13.56
CA PHE A 88 7.31 0.24 14.14
C PHE A 88 6.74 -0.73 13.12
N ASN A 89 5.77 -0.30 12.32
CA ASN A 89 5.21 -1.10 11.24
C ASN A 89 6.26 -1.40 10.18
N ALA A 90 7.03 -0.37 9.79
CA ALA A 90 8.11 -0.49 8.81
C ALA A 90 9.17 -1.49 9.28
N GLU A 91 9.61 -1.42 10.53
CA GLU A 91 10.56 -2.36 11.11
C GLU A 91 10.01 -3.78 11.15
N ALA A 92 8.79 -3.97 11.66
CA ALA A 92 8.18 -5.28 11.79
C ALA A 92 8.11 -6.00 10.43
N LEU A 93 7.60 -5.33 9.41
CA LEU A 93 7.41 -5.91 8.07
C LEU A 93 8.71 -6.06 7.29
N SER A 94 9.68 -5.15 7.47
CA SER A 94 10.99 -5.21 6.81
C SER A 94 11.88 -6.35 7.33
N ARG A 95 11.69 -6.77 8.58
CA ARG A 95 12.44 -7.90 9.16
C ARG A 95 12.15 -9.23 8.50
N THR A 96 10.99 -9.39 7.88
CA THR A 96 10.51 -10.67 7.36
C THR A 96 10.15 -10.64 5.90
N GLY A 97 10.31 -9.49 5.24
CA GLY A 97 9.94 -9.30 3.85
C GLY A 97 10.78 -8.27 3.11
N HIS A 98 10.68 -8.31 1.80
CA HIS A 98 11.19 -7.26 0.92
C HIS A 98 10.13 -6.18 0.76
N VAL A 99 10.50 -4.93 1.02
CA VAL A 99 9.60 -3.78 0.90
C VAL A 99 9.92 -2.99 -0.36
N PHE A 100 8.90 -2.68 -1.14
CA PHE A 100 9.00 -1.84 -2.34
C PHE A 100 7.96 -0.71 -2.27
N CYS A 101 8.38 0.50 -2.60
CA CYS A 101 7.46 1.63 -2.72
C CYS A 101 7.06 1.82 -4.18
N LEU A 102 5.78 1.67 -4.47
CA LEU A 102 5.23 1.98 -5.79
C LEU A 102 5.02 3.48 -5.90
N ALA A 103 5.56 4.08 -6.95
CA ALA A 103 5.47 5.50 -7.23
C ALA A 103 4.81 5.75 -8.58
N ALA A 104 4.01 6.81 -8.67
CA ALA A 104 3.41 7.26 -9.92
C ALA A 104 3.36 8.78 -9.98
N ALA A 105 3.30 9.33 -11.19
CA ALA A 105 3.13 10.77 -11.40
C ALA A 105 1.78 11.23 -10.82
N PRO A 106 1.72 12.44 -10.22
CA PRO A 106 0.48 12.97 -9.64
C PRO A 106 -0.71 12.98 -10.60
N GLU A 107 -0.46 13.28 -11.88
CA GLU A 107 -1.46 13.30 -12.94
C GLU A 107 -2.07 11.91 -13.18
N GLU A 108 -1.24 10.89 -13.18
CA GLU A 108 -1.70 9.51 -13.35
C GLU A 108 -2.42 8.99 -12.10
N ILE A 109 -1.93 9.35 -10.91
CA ILE A 109 -2.63 9.07 -9.65
C ILE A 109 -4.04 9.64 -9.69
N LEU A 110 -4.20 10.92 -10.05
CA LEU A 110 -5.50 11.55 -10.16
C LEU A 110 -6.41 10.83 -11.17
N ALA A 111 -5.88 10.51 -12.35
CA ALA A 111 -6.62 9.81 -13.39
C ALA A 111 -7.12 8.43 -12.92
N ARG A 112 -6.27 7.67 -12.25
CA ARG A 112 -6.60 6.33 -11.72
C ARG A 112 -7.66 6.41 -10.63
N ILE A 113 -7.53 7.35 -9.70
CA ILE A 113 -8.49 7.54 -8.60
C ILE A 113 -9.84 8.01 -9.11
N THR A 114 -9.85 8.86 -10.14
CA THR A 114 -11.09 9.37 -10.74
C THR A 114 -11.84 8.27 -11.50
N ARG A 115 -11.15 7.31 -12.11
CA ARG A 115 -11.78 6.13 -12.76
C ARG A 115 -12.38 5.16 -11.76
N ASP A 116 -11.81 5.04 -10.60
CA ASP A 116 -12.28 4.15 -9.53
C ASP A 116 -13.44 4.80 -8.77
N ARG A 117 -14.64 4.73 -9.37
CA ARG A 117 -15.86 5.28 -8.79
C ARG A 117 -16.35 4.52 -7.55
N ALA A 118 -15.86 3.31 -7.33
CA ALA A 118 -16.33 2.44 -6.25
C ALA A 118 -15.80 2.84 -4.87
N THR A 119 -14.70 3.58 -4.81
CA THR A 119 -14.05 3.97 -3.55
C THR A 119 -14.18 5.46 -3.32
N ARG A 120 -15.08 5.86 -2.40
CA ARG A 120 -15.10 7.24 -1.89
C ARG A 120 -13.75 7.53 -1.21
N ARG A 121 -13.03 8.52 -1.72
CA ARG A 121 -11.75 8.97 -1.14
C ARG A 121 -11.92 10.38 -0.57
N PRO A 122 -12.21 10.51 0.75
CA PRO A 122 -12.47 11.81 1.39
C PRO A 122 -11.31 12.82 1.21
N LEU A 123 -10.08 12.33 1.11
CA LEU A 123 -8.88 13.15 0.89
C LEU A 123 -8.88 13.92 -0.44
N LEU A 124 -9.71 13.52 -1.41
CA LEU A 124 -9.83 14.16 -2.72
C LEU A 124 -11.15 14.93 -2.90
N ALA A 125 -12.03 14.91 -1.90
CA ALA A 125 -13.26 15.71 -1.88
C ALA A 125 -12.95 17.18 -1.54
N VAL A 126 -12.07 17.80 -2.31
CA VAL A 126 -11.59 19.18 -2.14
C VAL A 126 -11.66 19.93 -3.47
N ALA A 127 -11.56 21.26 -3.44
CA ALA A 127 -11.68 22.12 -4.62
C ALA A 127 -10.60 21.86 -5.67
N ASP A 128 -9.38 21.56 -5.25
CA ASP A 128 -8.24 21.20 -6.13
C ASP A 128 -7.63 19.86 -5.71
N PRO A 129 -8.11 18.73 -6.27
CA PRO A 129 -7.57 17.41 -5.97
C PRO A 129 -6.10 17.24 -6.36
N MET A 130 -5.64 17.88 -7.44
CA MET A 130 -4.26 17.79 -7.90
C MET A 130 -3.30 18.43 -6.92
N GLU A 131 -3.60 19.63 -6.45
CA GLU A 131 -2.80 20.31 -5.43
C GLU A 131 -2.76 19.49 -4.14
N ARG A 132 -3.89 18.91 -3.74
CA ARG A 132 -3.96 18.04 -2.56
C ARG A 132 -3.08 16.80 -2.70
N ILE A 133 -3.08 16.15 -3.86
CA ILE A 133 -2.20 14.99 -4.13
C ILE A 133 -0.73 15.41 -4.02
N ARG A 134 -0.34 16.52 -4.65
CA ARG A 134 1.05 17.00 -4.60
C ARG A 134 1.50 17.32 -3.18
N ALA A 135 0.67 18.00 -2.41
CA ALA A 135 0.96 18.33 -1.00
C ALA A 135 1.16 17.08 -0.15
N LEU A 136 0.28 16.09 -0.28
CA LEU A 136 0.39 14.82 0.46
C LEU A 136 1.59 13.98 0.03
N LEU A 137 1.92 13.96 -1.26
CA LEU A 137 3.13 13.29 -1.76
C LEU A 137 4.40 13.93 -1.18
N GLN A 138 4.45 15.26 -1.14
CA GLN A 138 5.57 15.99 -0.55
C GLN A 138 5.70 15.72 0.95
N GLU A 139 4.60 15.75 1.69
CA GLU A 139 4.56 15.42 3.13
C GLU A 139 5.11 14.02 3.42
N ARG A 140 4.79 13.05 2.57
CA ARG A 140 5.13 11.62 2.78
C ARG A 140 6.43 11.18 2.11
N GLN A 141 7.08 12.06 1.35
CA GLN A 141 8.20 11.75 0.48
C GLN A 141 9.37 11.10 1.24
N GLU A 142 9.75 11.63 2.39
CA GLU A 142 10.87 11.09 3.18
C GLU A 142 10.59 9.65 3.64
N GLY A 143 9.38 9.39 4.10
CA GLY A 143 8.98 8.05 4.52
C GLY A 143 8.99 7.03 3.39
N TYR A 144 8.50 7.43 2.22
CA TYR A 144 8.50 6.55 1.05
C TYR A 144 9.89 6.30 0.47
N ARG A 145 10.78 7.29 0.49
CA ARG A 145 12.16 7.18 0.00
C ARG A 145 13.02 6.19 0.77
N ARG A 146 12.62 5.78 1.96
CA ARG A 146 13.33 4.76 2.74
C ARG A 146 13.31 3.38 2.07
N PHE A 147 12.42 3.15 1.12
CA PHE A 147 12.27 1.87 0.44
C PHE A 147 12.64 1.99 -1.04
N PRO A 148 13.12 0.89 -1.68
CA PRO A 148 13.33 0.85 -3.11
C PRO A 148 12.09 1.29 -3.87
N GLN A 149 12.27 2.24 -4.80
CA GLN A 149 11.19 2.84 -5.59
C GLN A 149 10.96 2.05 -6.87
N VAL A 150 9.70 1.77 -7.18
CA VAL A 150 9.28 1.16 -8.45
C VAL A 150 8.23 2.06 -9.08
N VAL A 151 8.58 2.64 -10.23
CA VAL A 151 7.70 3.55 -10.96
C VAL A 151 6.66 2.74 -11.72
N THR A 152 5.38 3.07 -11.52
CA THR A 152 4.25 2.43 -12.20
C THR A 152 3.61 3.29 -13.27
N SER A 153 3.99 4.58 -13.37
CA SER A 153 3.50 5.48 -14.41
C SER A 153 3.93 5.01 -15.79
N GLY A 154 2.98 4.94 -16.71
CA GLY A 154 3.23 4.55 -18.09
C GLY A 154 3.67 3.09 -18.28
N THR A 155 3.66 2.28 -17.22
CA THR A 155 4.13 0.90 -17.24
C THR A 155 2.95 -0.06 -16.99
N PRO A 156 2.70 -1.05 -17.87
CA PRO A 156 1.67 -2.05 -17.64
C PRO A 156 1.90 -2.82 -16.33
N PRO A 157 0.85 -3.22 -15.59
CA PRO A 157 0.99 -3.93 -14.32
C PRO A 157 1.84 -5.21 -14.41
N GLU A 158 1.74 -5.95 -15.50
CA GLU A 158 2.49 -7.18 -15.74
C GLU A 158 4.01 -6.92 -15.86
N GLU A 159 4.38 -5.81 -16.47
CA GLU A 159 5.77 -5.39 -16.58
C GLU A 159 6.34 -4.96 -15.21
N VAL A 160 5.55 -4.24 -14.41
CA VAL A 160 5.92 -3.90 -13.02
C VAL A 160 6.14 -5.16 -12.19
N VAL A 161 5.29 -6.17 -12.34
CA VAL A 161 5.46 -7.48 -11.69
C VAL A 161 6.78 -8.13 -12.11
N GLY A 162 7.13 -8.10 -13.39
CA GLY A 162 8.42 -8.59 -13.90
C GLY A 162 9.61 -7.89 -13.24
N ILE A 163 9.56 -6.56 -13.12
CA ILE A 163 10.57 -5.74 -12.43
C ILE A 163 10.72 -6.17 -10.97
N LEU A 164 9.60 -6.29 -10.24
CA LEU A 164 9.60 -6.70 -8.84
C LEU A 164 10.20 -8.09 -8.66
N ILE A 165 9.84 -9.06 -9.50
CA ILE A 165 10.40 -10.42 -9.45
C ILE A 165 11.91 -10.39 -9.70
N ALA A 166 12.39 -9.60 -10.63
CA ALA A 166 13.81 -9.45 -10.89
C ALA A 166 14.57 -8.83 -9.71
N MET A 167 13.94 -7.88 -8.98
CA MET A 167 14.52 -7.27 -7.77
C MET A 167 14.57 -8.24 -6.58
N ILE A 168 13.54 -9.09 -6.42
CA ILE A 168 13.45 -10.08 -5.32
C ILE A 168 14.51 -11.19 -5.48
N ARG A 169 14.90 -11.52 -6.70
CA ARG A 169 15.85 -12.61 -7.00
C ARG A 169 17.32 -12.19 -6.91
N ARG A 170 17.60 -10.92 -6.69
CA ARG A 170 18.96 -10.37 -6.51
C ARG A 170 19.45 -10.51 -5.09
#